data_d8513be17d20026960539fcaa44808ec
#
_entry.id   d8513be17d20026960539fcaa44808ec
#
_cell.length_a   1.000
_cell.length_b   1.000
_cell.length_c   1.000
_cell.angle_alpha   90.00
_cell.angle_beta   90.00
_cell.angle_gamma   90.00
#
_symmetry.space_group_name_H-M   'P 1'
#
loop_
_entity.id
_entity.type
_entity.pdbx_description
1 polymer ?
#
loop_
_entity_poly.entity_id
_entity_poly.type
_entity_poly.pdbx_seq_one_letter_code
_entity_poly.pdbx_strand_id
1 'polypeptide(L)'
;MAIRSWLQKMVGGQGAAQSDKATAADDAPKARPNRDEAIAYAVSLSGLVNEQPGTLAFYRATFADHPSRFVTYDDLRKQGDLLDRETLKVLGLRANVKLSAQFLATLNDRGRADPLGAASVIGLAISTALCTLRDLANMRAAGIDLAKFHASNMAAGPCPAAAKLDGQTIPLSDAPMLPFDTCPHPDQCACRYQAWLSMLED
;
A
#
# COMPACT_ATOMS: atom_id res chain seq x y z
N MET A 1 -24.40 8.21 73.66
CA MET A 1 -23.90 9.60 73.61
C MET A 1 -23.02 9.75 72.38
N ALA A 2 -23.23 10.87 71.65
CA ALA A 2 -22.50 11.35 70.50
C ALA A 2 -22.83 10.74 69.13
N ILE A 3 -24.04 11.03 68.64
CA ILE A 3 -24.42 11.11 67.23
C ILE A 3 -24.54 12.63 66.93
N ARG A 4 -23.51 13.32 66.50
CA ARG A 4 -23.51 14.69 65.99
C ARG A 4 -22.15 15.12 65.51
N SER A 5 -21.66 14.57 64.43
CA SER A 5 -20.46 15.11 63.75
C SER A 5 -20.33 14.77 62.27
N TRP A 6 -21.38 14.29 61.65
CA TRP A 6 -21.27 13.79 60.27
C TRP A 6 -21.98 14.64 59.19
N LEU A 7 -22.51 15.77 59.54
CA LEU A 7 -23.36 16.63 58.67
C LEU A 7 -22.76 18.00 58.30
N GLN A 8 -21.46 18.21 58.47
CA GLN A 8 -20.87 19.53 58.22
C GLN A 8 -19.67 19.54 57.25
N LYS A 9 -19.58 18.55 56.33
CA LYS A 9 -18.53 18.51 55.29
C LYS A 9 -19.05 18.30 53.88
N MET A 10 -20.25 18.75 53.57
CA MET A 10 -20.82 18.68 52.22
C MET A 10 -21.19 20.07 51.67
N VAL A 11 -20.35 21.05 51.88
CA VAL A 11 -20.46 22.31 51.13
C VAL A 11 -19.04 22.85 50.92
N GLY A 12 -18.61 22.88 49.68
CA GLY A 12 -17.38 23.56 49.28
C GLY A 12 -16.42 22.75 48.45
N GLY A 13 -16.63 22.73 47.15
CA GLY A 13 -15.70 22.14 46.21
C GLY A 13 -16.23 22.21 44.78
N GLN A 14 -16.53 23.42 44.29
CA GLN A 14 -16.61 23.66 42.86
C GLN A 14 -15.20 23.50 42.29
N GLY A 15 -14.84 22.27 41.96
CA GLY A 15 -13.70 21.97 41.09
C GLY A 15 -14.13 22.22 39.66
N ALA A 16 -13.64 23.29 39.07
CA ALA A 16 -13.72 23.60 37.67
C ALA A 16 -13.20 22.38 36.88
N ALA A 17 -14.08 21.71 36.12
CA ALA A 17 -13.67 20.81 35.09
C ALA A 17 -12.89 21.59 34.04
N GLN A 18 -11.57 21.55 34.15
CA GLN A 18 -10.69 21.87 33.02
C GLN A 18 -11.01 20.87 31.92
N SER A 19 -11.82 21.31 31.00
CA SER A 19 -11.95 20.74 29.67
C SER A 19 -10.54 20.79 29.06
N ASP A 20 -9.83 19.68 29.12
CA ASP A 20 -8.68 19.45 28.27
C ASP A 20 -9.19 19.47 26.81
N LYS A 21 -9.12 20.69 26.27
CA LYS A 21 -9.17 20.91 24.83
C LYS A 21 -7.95 20.20 24.27
N ALA A 22 -8.10 18.90 23.98
CA ALA A 22 -7.18 18.19 23.11
C ALA A 22 -7.05 19.07 21.86
N THR A 23 -5.90 19.65 21.72
CA THR A 23 -5.47 20.41 20.56
C THR A 23 -5.63 19.48 19.36
N ALA A 24 -6.69 19.71 18.59
CA ALA A 24 -6.79 19.26 17.21
C ALA A 24 -5.74 20.05 16.41
N ALA A 25 -4.48 19.62 16.58
CA ALA A 25 -3.35 20.12 15.84
C ALA A 25 -3.06 19.12 14.73
N ASP A 26 -3.10 19.63 13.51
CA ASP A 26 -2.50 19.06 12.31
C ASP A 26 -3.09 17.75 11.72
N ASP A 27 -4.38 17.70 11.46
CA ASP A 27 -4.91 16.83 10.41
C ASP A 27 -5.26 17.64 9.15
N ALA A 28 -4.27 18.35 8.60
CA ALA A 28 -4.33 18.68 7.19
C ALA A 28 -4.33 17.36 6.41
N PRO A 29 -5.29 17.14 5.49
CA PRO A 29 -5.35 15.90 4.73
C PRO A 29 -4.00 15.68 4.07
N LYS A 30 -3.31 14.59 4.44
CA LYS A 30 -2.02 14.22 3.85
C LYS A 30 -2.19 14.21 2.35
N ALA A 31 -1.42 15.05 1.66
CA ALA A 31 -1.40 15.07 0.21
C ALA A 31 -1.22 13.63 -0.28
N ARG A 32 -2.07 13.19 -1.20
CA ARG A 32 -1.95 11.82 -1.72
C ARG A 32 -0.65 11.65 -2.45
N PRO A 33 -0.03 10.48 -2.33
CA PRO A 33 1.18 10.18 -3.07
C PRO A 33 0.90 10.32 -4.58
N ASN A 34 1.84 10.92 -5.27
CA ASN A 34 1.84 10.90 -6.73
C ASN A 34 2.26 9.50 -7.24
N ARG A 35 2.24 9.33 -8.57
CA ARG A 35 2.61 8.06 -9.20
C ARG A 35 4.00 7.56 -8.77
N ASP A 36 4.99 8.44 -8.75
CA ASP A 36 6.37 8.12 -8.43
C ASP A 36 6.54 7.70 -6.96
N GLU A 37 5.80 8.35 -6.07
CA GLU A 37 5.75 8.01 -4.66
C GLU A 37 5.06 6.67 -4.43
N ALA A 38 4.00 6.36 -5.19
CA ALA A 38 3.33 5.07 -5.12
C ALA A 38 4.23 3.92 -5.62
N ILE A 39 5.01 4.16 -6.68
CA ILE A 39 6.01 3.19 -7.14
C ILE A 39 7.09 2.98 -6.07
N ALA A 40 7.63 4.07 -5.51
CA ALA A 40 8.65 4.00 -4.46
C ALA A 40 8.14 3.23 -3.24
N TYR A 41 6.92 3.52 -2.81
CA TYR A 41 6.24 2.83 -1.71
C TYR A 41 6.13 1.32 -1.98
N ALA A 42 5.60 0.93 -3.12
CA ALA A 42 5.40 -0.48 -3.46
C ALA A 42 6.73 -1.25 -3.63
N VAL A 43 7.75 -0.60 -4.20
CA VAL A 43 9.11 -1.16 -4.32
C VAL A 43 9.69 -1.43 -2.94
N SER A 44 9.57 -0.48 -2.01
CA SER A 44 10.08 -0.65 -0.63
C SER A 44 9.38 -1.79 0.12
N LEU A 45 8.07 -1.94 -0.07
CA LEU A 45 7.28 -3.02 0.56
C LEU A 45 7.75 -4.41 0.16
N SER A 46 8.27 -4.58 -1.04
CA SER A 46 8.73 -5.88 -1.52
C SER A 46 9.87 -6.45 -0.66
N GLY A 47 10.73 -5.58 -0.12
CA GLY A 47 11.93 -5.97 0.61
C GLY A 47 12.95 -6.76 -0.22
N LEU A 48 12.84 -6.71 -1.56
CA LEU A 48 13.62 -7.52 -2.51
C LEU A 48 14.59 -6.70 -3.36
N VAL A 49 14.57 -5.37 -3.19
CA VAL A 49 15.41 -4.43 -3.96
C VAL A 49 16.56 -3.89 -3.12
N ASN A 50 17.61 -3.44 -3.80
CA ASN A 50 18.70 -2.70 -3.17
C ASN A 50 18.40 -1.20 -3.14
N GLU A 51 19.18 -0.46 -2.34
CA GLU A 51 19.05 1.00 -2.19
C GLU A 51 20.00 1.79 -3.09
N GLN A 52 20.48 1.20 -4.20
CA GLN A 52 21.41 1.88 -5.09
C GLN A 52 20.77 3.04 -5.84
N PRO A 53 21.52 4.11 -6.11
CA PRO A 53 21.10 5.16 -7.02
C PRO A 53 20.72 4.53 -8.38
N GLY A 54 19.54 4.83 -8.88
CA GLY A 54 19.06 4.27 -10.15
C GLY A 54 18.08 3.10 -9.99
N THR A 55 18.08 2.36 -8.87
CA THR A 55 17.08 1.30 -8.64
C THR A 55 15.66 1.83 -8.80
N LEU A 56 15.31 2.88 -8.09
CA LEU A 56 13.97 3.47 -8.19
C LEU A 56 13.69 4.09 -9.56
N ALA A 57 14.72 4.68 -10.20
CA ALA A 57 14.60 5.24 -11.55
C ALA A 57 14.25 4.14 -12.58
N PHE A 58 14.84 2.95 -12.45
CA PHE A 58 14.49 1.80 -13.29
C PHE A 58 13.00 1.45 -13.21
N TYR A 59 12.44 1.36 -12.00
CA TYR A 59 11.01 1.04 -11.82
C TYR A 59 10.12 2.16 -12.32
N ARG A 60 10.46 3.42 -12.05
CA ARG A 60 9.71 4.58 -12.57
C ARG A 60 9.66 4.59 -14.09
N ALA A 61 10.80 4.38 -14.75
CA ALA A 61 10.88 4.30 -16.21
C ALA A 61 10.06 3.13 -16.76
N THR A 62 10.18 1.94 -16.16
CA THR A 62 9.45 0.75 -16.61
C THR A 62 7.93 0.96 -16.57
N PHE A 63 7.43 1.66 -15.57
CA PHE A 63 5.99 1.90 -15.42
C PHE A 63 5.52 3.22 -16.05
N ALA A 64 6.42 4.12 -16.46
CA ALA A 64 6.07 5.41 -17.07
C ALA A 64 5.43 5.26 -18.45
N ASP A 65 5.97 4.35 -19.27
CA ASP A 65 5.63 4.25 -20.70
C ASP A 65 4.31 3.52 -21.01
N HIS A 66 3.60 3.05 -19.96
CA HIS A 66 2.39 2.26 -20.13
C HIS A 66 1.19 2.82 -19.35
N PRO A 67 0.74 4.07 -19.60
CA PRO A 67 -0.34 4.69 -18.83
C PRO A 67 -1.69 3.98 -19.01
N SER A 68 -1.87 3.25 -20.12
CA SER A 68 -3.13 2.60 -20.48
C SER A 68 -3.14 1.08 -20.34
N ARG A 69 -2.00 0.46 -20.04
CA ARG A 69 -1.93 -0.99 -19.82
C ARG A 69 -1.19 -1.32 -18.54
N PHE A 70 -1.53 -2.44 -17.95
CA PHE A 70 -0.76 -2.99 -16.82
C PHE A 70 0.62 -3.45 -17.32
N VAL A 71 1.66 -3.00 -16.62
CA VAL A 71 2.99 -3.59 -16.76
C VAL A 71 2.95 -4.94 -16.05
N THR A 72 3.21 -6.00 -16.80
CA THR A 72 3.28 -7.33 -16.20
C THR A 72 4.65 -7.57 -15.56
N TYR A 73 4.73 -8.55 -14.65
CA TYR A 73 6.02 -8.98 -14.12
C TYR A 73 6.97 -9.48 -15.23
N ASP A 74 6.40 -9.94 -16.34
CA ASP A 74 7.14 -10.33 -17.55
C ASP A 74 7.78 -9.12 -18.24
N ASP A 75 7.06 -8.02 -18.37
CA ASP A 75 7.60 -6.78 -18.93
C ASP A 75 8.70 -6.22 -18.01
N LEU A 76 8.47 -6.23 -16.70
CA LEU A 76 9.44 -5.76 -15.70
C LEU A 76 10.77 -6.51 -15.80
N ARG A 77 10.75 -7.84 -15.82
CA ARG A 77 11.98 -8.64 -15.86
C ARG A 77 12.72 -8.60 -17.20
N LYS A 78 12.06 -8.14 -18.27
CA LYS A 78 12.63 -8.04 -19.62
C LYS A 78 13.12 -6.63 -19.95
N GLN A 79 12.90 -5.67 -19.09
CA GLN A 79 13.24 -4.28 -19.35
C GLN A 79 14.76 -4.07 -19.36
N GLY A 80 15.34 -3.84 -20.53
CA GLY A 80 16.77 -3.64 -20.75
C GLY A 80 17.45 -4.80 -21.49
N ASP A 81 18.73 -4.96 -21.28
CA ASP A 81 19.58 -5.96 -21.97
C ASP A 81 19.36 -7.35 -21.38
N LEU A 82 18.93 -8.28 -22.22
CA LEU A 82 18.70 -9.65 -21.78
C LEU A 82 19.99 -10.40 -21.52
N LEU A 83 20.01 -11.16 -20.42
CA LEU A 83 21.12 -12.03 -20.06
C LEU A 83 21.26 -13.16 -21.10
N ASP A 84 22.49 -13.54 -21.34
CA ASP A 84 22.83 -14.70 -22.19
C ASP A 84 22.56 -16.04 -21.48
N ARG A 85 22.67 -17.11 -22.24
CA ARG A 85 22.36 -18.47 -21.75
C ARG A 85 23.32 -18.94 -20.67
N GLU A 86 24.59 -18.55 -20.74
CA GLU A 86 25.59 -18.98 -19.77
C GLU A 86 25.37 -18.30 -18.44
N THR A 87 25.09 -17.00 -18.45
CA THR A 87 24.73 -16.23 -17.25
C THR A 87 23.45 -16.77 -16.60
N LEU A 88 22.42 -17.09 -17.39
CA LEU A 88 21.18 -17.70 -16.87
C LEU A 88 21.47 -19.05 -16.20
N LYS A 89 22.35 -19.87 -16.78
CA LYS A 89 22.74 -21.17 -16.22
C LYS A 89 23.48 -21.01 -14.89
N VAL A 90 24.39 -20.02 -14.79
CA VAL A 90 25.08 -19.69 -13.53
C VAL A 90 24.07 -19.30 -12.44
N LEU A 91 23.00 -18.61 -12.80
CA LEU A 91 21.89 -18.27 -11.90
C LEU A 91 20.93 -19.42 -11.61
N GLY A 92 21.20 -20.63 -12.12
CA GLY A 92 20.31 -21.79 -11.98
C GLY A 92 19.00 -21.71 -12.77
N LEU A 93 18.92 -20.78 -13.73
CA LEU A 93 17.73 -20.54 -14.52
C LEU A 93 17.74 -21.32 -15.85
N ARG A 94 16.55 -21.61 -16.38
CA ARG A 94 16.42 -22.23 -17.69
C ARG A 94 16.89 -21.29 -18.80
N ALA A 95 17.55 -21.80 -19.83
CA ALA A 95 18.11 -21.03 -20.94
C ALA A 95 17.08 -20.23 -21.77
N ASN A 96 15.79 -20.53 -21.65
CA ASN A 96 14.70 -19.84 -22.34
C ASN A 96 14.05 -18.71 -21.49
N VAL A 97 14.51 -18.54 -20.26
CA VAL A 97 14.06 -17.43 -19.40
C VAL A 97 14.51 -16.11 -20.00
N LYS A 98 13.64 -15.13 -19.97
CA LYS A 98 13.97 -13.75 -20.34
C LYS A 98 14.14 -12.93 -19.05
N LEU A 99 15.36 -12.54 -18.75
CA LEU A 99 15.74 -11.76 -17.59
C LEU A 99 16.77 -10.72 -18.02
N SER A 100 16.59 -9.46 -17.65
CA SER A 100 17.52 -8.40 -18.00
C SER A 100 18.59 -8.17 -16.92
N ALA A 101 19.75 -7.72 -17.36
CA ALA A 101 20.85 -7.34 -16.47
C ALA A 101 20.44 -6.16 -15.58
N GLN A 102 19.70 -5.19 -16.13
CA GLN A 102 19.24 -4.01 -15.41
C GLN A 102 18.27 -4.39 -14.30
N PHE A 103 17.29 -5.26 -14.56
CA PHE A 103 16.39 -5.73 -13.52
C PHE A 103 17.17 -6.48 -12.43
N LEU A 104 18.05 -7.42 -12.80
CA LEU A 104 18.86 -8.17 -11.85
C LEU A 104 19.73 -7.25 -10.98
N ALA A 105 20.25 -6.15 -11.55
CA ALA A 105 21.04 -5.17 -10.82
C ALA A 105 20.24 -4.40 -9.76
N THR A 106 18.93 -4.31 -9.88
CA THR A 106 18.08 -3.65 -8.87
C THR A 106 17.82 -4.51 -7.65
N LEU A 107 18.05 -5.82 -7.72
CA LEU A 107 17.72 -6.76 -6.65
C LEU A 107 18.80 -6.80 -5.57
N ASN A 108 18.37 -6.94 -4.32
CA ASN A 108 19.23 -7.34 -3.21
C ASN A 108 19.49 -8.87 -3.21
N ASP A 109 20.24 -9.39 -2.25
CA ASP A 109 20.59 -10.81 -2.20
C ASP A 109 19.35 -11.72 -2.12
N ARG A 110 18.31 -11.31 -1.38
CA ARG A 110 17.05 -12.06 -1.31
C ARG A 110 16.34 -12.10 -2.67
N GLY A 111 16.26 -10.96 -3.34
CA GLY A 111 15.66 -10.88 -4.67
C GLY A 111 16.45 -11.65 -5.72
N ARG A 112 17.78 -11.67 -5.63
CA ARG A 112 18.66 -12.43 -6.52
C ARG A 112 18.59 -13.93 -6.32
N ALA A 113 18.23 -14.40 -5.13
CA ALA A 113 18.04 -15.83 -4.87
C ALA A 113 16.87 -16.42 -5.67
N ASP A 114 15.82 -15.62 -5.94
CA ASP A 114 14.72 -15.96 -6.86
C ASP A 114 14.29 -14.74 -7.67
N PRO A 115 15.01 -14.41 -8.75
CA PRO A 115 14.73 -13.20 -9.52
C PRO A 115 13.38 -13.25 -10.28
N LEU A 116 12.84 -14.43 -10.56
CA LEU A 116 11.53 -14.54 -11.20
C LEU A 116 10.40 -14.30 -10.20
N GLY A 117 10.50 -14.88 -9.01
CA GLY A 117 9.59 -14.58 -7.90
C GLY A 117 9.68 -13.12 -7.50
N ALA A 118 10.89 -12.53 -7.42
CA ALA A 118 11.08 -11.12 -7.14
C ALA A 118 10.37 -10.22 -8.16
N ALA A 119 10.46 -10.53 -9.46
CA ALA A 119 9.74 -9.78 -10.49
C ALA A 119 8.23 -9.81 -10.28
N SER A 120 7.69 -10.99 -9.89
CA SER A 120 6.26 -11.15 -9.60
C SER A 120 5.83 -10.31 -8.40
N VAL A 121 6.53 -10.45 -7.28
CA VAL A 121 6.22 -9.72 -6.02
C VAL A 121 6.26 -8.22 -6.26
N ILE A 122 7.36 -7.69 -6.80
CA ILE A 122 7.55 -6.26 -7.03
C ILE A 122 6.52 -5.75 -8.04
N GLY A 123 6.34 -6.44 -9.16
CA GLY A 123 5.43 -6.02 -10.22
C GLY A 123 3.98 -5.97 -9.76
N LEU A 124 3.53 -6.95 -8.99
CA LEU A 124 2.17 -6.99 -8.46
C LEU A 124 1.94 -5.93 -7.38
N ALA A 125 2.91 -5.72 -6.49
CA ALA A 125 2.83 -4.65 -5.48
C ALA A 125 2.71 -3.26 -6.13
N ILE A 126 3.54 -2.96 -7.15
CA ILE A 126 3.45 -1.69 -7.89
C ILE A 126 2.11 -1.58 -8.62
N SER A 127 1.67 -2.64 -9.28
CA SER A 127 0.38 -2.64 -9.99
C SER A 127 -0.78 -2.37 -9.06
N THR A 128 -0.81 -2.97 -7.87
CA THR A 128 -1.83 -2.73 -6.85
C THR A 128 -1.83 -1.28 -6.39
N ALA A 129 -0.65 -0.71 -6.13
CA ALA A 129 -0.53 0.70 -5.71
C ALA A 129 -1.03 1.66 -6.80
N LEU A 130 -0.64 1.43 -8.06
CA LEU A 130 -1.07 2.26 -9.18
C LEU A 130 -2.56 2.11 -9.48
N CYS A 131 -3.12 0.90 -9.36
CA CYS A 131 -4.56 0.69 -9.46
C CYS A 131 -5.32 1.46 -8.38
N THR A 132 -4.84 1.41 -7.14
CA THR A 132 -5.44 2.16 -6.03
C THR A 132 -5.48 3.65 -6.35
N LEU A 133 -4.36 4.25 -6.79
CA LEU A 133 -4.32 5.66 -7.17
C LEU A 133 -5.34 5.99 -8.26
N ARG A 134 -5.36 5.19 -9.32
CA ARG A 134 -6.26 5.39 -10.47
C ARG A 134 -7.73 5.29 -10.04
N ASP A 135 -8.08 4.26 -9.29
CA ASP A 135 -9.47 3.99 -8.92
C ASP A 135 -10.00 5.08 -7.98
N LEU A 136 -9.19 5.52 -7.02
CA LEU A 136 -9.54 6.64 -6.15
C LEU A 136 -9.61 7.98 -6.91
N ALA A 137 -8.77 8.20 -7.92
CA ALA A 137 -8.84 9.38 -8.77
C ALA A 137 -10.11 9.37 -9.63
N ASN A 138 -10.46 8.23 -10.22
CA ASN A 138 -11.66 8.07 -11.03
C ASN A 138 -12.94 8.30 -10.20
N MET A 139 -13.00 7.78 -8.97
CA MET A 139 -14.13 8.02 -8.07
C MET A 139 -14.31 9.51 -7.78
N ARG A 140 -13.22 10.24 -7.49
CA ARG A 140 -13.29 11.69 -7.27
C ARG A 140 -13.73 12.45 -8.52
N ALA A 141 -13.19 12.11 -9.68
CA ALA A 141 -13.59 12.73 -10.94
C ALA A 141 -15.08 12.54 -11.25
N ALA A 142 -15.65 11.44 -10.73
CA ALA A 142 -17.10 11.17 -10.81
C ALA A 142 -17.91 11.82 -9.69
N GLY A 143 -17.31 12.65 -8.82
CA GLY A 143 -18.01 13.32 -7.72
C GLY A 143 -18.34 12.41 -6.53
N ILE A 144 -17.66 11.29 -6.40
CA ILE A 144 -17.85 10.32 -5.31
C ILE A 144 -16.86 10.66 -4.18
N ASP A 145 -17.36 10.80 -2.96
CA ASP A 145 -16.55 11.16 -1.79
C ASP A 145 -16.29 9.97 -0.85
N LEU A 146 -17.05 8.89 -1.00
CA LEU A 146 -16.98 7.71 -0.15
C LEU A 146 -16.64 6.46 -0.95
N ALA A 147 -15.86 5.58 -0.34
CA ALA A 147 -15.59 4.25 -0.88
C ALA A 147 -15.81 3.17 0.17
N LYS A 148 -16.34 2.04 -0.25
CA LYS A 148 -16.40 0.82 0.55
C LYS A 148 -15.12 0.04 0.33
N PHE A 149 -14.46 -0.34 1.43
CA PHE A 149 -13.27 -1.17 1.37
C PHE A 149 -13.65 -2.65 1.33
N HIS A 150 -12.96 -3.41 0.50
CA HIS A 150 -13.07 -4.86 0.42
C HIS A 150 -11.70 -5.50 0.63
N ALA A 151 -11.60 -6.31 1.68
CA ALA A 151 -10.41 -7.07 1.96
C ALA A 151 -10.20 -8.18 0.92
N SER A 152 -8.96 -8.60 0.76
CA SER A 152 -8.61 -9.74 -0.08
C SER A 152 -9.24 -11.03 0.46
N ASN A 153 -9.85 -11.80 -0.43
CA ASN A 153 -10.39 -13.13 -0.14
C ASN A 153 -9.47 -14.27 -0.62
N MET A 154 -8.18 -13.98 -0.81
CA MET A 154 -7.18 -14.99 -1.18
C MET A 154 -7.03 -16.04 -0.09
N ALA A 155 -6.50 -17.22 -0.46
CA ALA A 155 -6.40 -18.37 0.45
C ALA A 155 -5.65 -18.09 1.76
N ALA A 156 -4.71 -17.14 1.75
CA ALA A 156 -3.99 -16.69 2.95
C ALA A 156 -4.84 -15.82 3.90
N GLY A 157 -6.05 -15.43 3.48
CA GLY A 157 -6.89 -14.48 4.20
C GLY A 157 -6.41 -13.02 4.09
N PRO A 158 -7.20 -12.09 4.64
CA PRO A 158 -6.81 -10.68 4.68
C PRO A 158 -5.72 -10.44 5.74
N CYS A 159 -4.83 -9.50 5.48
CA CYS A 159 -3.90 -9.02 6.52
C CYS A 159 -4.67 -8.31 7.65
N PRO A 160 -4.09 -8.19 8.86
CA PRO A 160 -4.80 -7.59 10.01
C PRO A 160 -5.33 -6.18 9.76
N ALA A 161 -4.61 -5.36 8.99
CA ALA A 161 -5.07 -4.03 8.61
C ALA A 161 -6.28 -4.09 7.67
N ALA A 162 -6.26 -4.99 6.68
CA ALA A 162 -7.38 -5.19 5.77
C ALA A 162 -8.62 -5.75 6.48
N ALA A 163 -8.43 -6.72 7.39
CA ALA A 163 -9.54 -7.30 8.14
C ALA A 163 -10.29 -6.28 9.00
N LYS A 164 -9.57 -5.28 9.54
CA LYS A 164 -10.20 -4.19 10.32
C LYS A 164 -11.06 -3.26 9.49
N LEU A 165 -10.71 -3.06 8.22
CA LEU A 165 -11.42 -2.14 7.32
C LEU A 165 -12.48 -2.83 6.46
N ASP A 166 -12.50 -4.16 6.42
CA ASP A 166 -13.39 -4.90 5.54
C ASP A 166 -14.85 -4.53 5.74
N GLY A 167 -15.52 -4.23 4.65
CA GLY A 167 -16.90 -3.78 4.62
C GLY A 167 -17.14 -2.34 5.09
N GLN A 168 -16.14 -1.64 5.60
CA GLN A 168 -16.29 -0.25 6.05
C GLN A 168 -16.38 0.71 4.87
N THR A 169 -17.22 1.74 5.04
CA THR A 169 -17.29 2.89 4.16
C THR A 169 -16.43 4.00 4.74
N ILE A 170 -15.49 4.50 3.95
CA ILE A 170 -14.51 5.50 4.36
C ILE A 170 -14.47 6.67 3.37
N PRO A 171 -14.17 7.90 3.84
CA PRO A 171 -13.92 9.03 2.95
C PRO A 171 -12.75 8.73 2.01
N LEU A 172 -12.87 9.15 0.74
CA LEU A 172 -11.76 8.98 -0.21
C LEU A 172 -10.48 9.70 0.24
N SER A 173 -10.59 10.78 1.05
CA SER A 173 -9.44 11.47 1.65
C SER A 173 -8.63 10.57 2.57
N ASP A 174 -9.30 9.67 3.26
CA ASP A 174 -8.73 8.85 4.33
C ASP A 174 -8.35 7.43 3.85
N ALA A 175 -8.68 7.12 2.59
CA ALA A 175 -8.41 5.80 2.01
C ALA A 175 -6.90 5.52 1.96
N PRO A 176 -6.36 4.53 2.70
CA PRO A 176 -4.94 4.21 2.68
C PRO A 176 -4.48 3.65 1.33
N MET A 177 -3.18 3.73 1.08
CA MET A 177 -2.58 3.07 -0.08
C MET A 177 -2.60 1.54 0.08
N LEU A 178 -2.77 0.86 -1.04
CA LEU A 178 -2.66 -0.59 -1.12
C LEU A 178 -1.44 -0.98 -1.97
N PRO A 179 -0.80 -2.11 -1.63
CA PRO A 179 -0.99 -2.93 -0.43
C PRO A 179 -0.70 -2.14 0.85
N PHE A 180 -1.24 -2.54 2.00
CA PHE A 180 -0.85 -1.92 3.29
C PHE A 180 0.63 -2.14 3.58
N ASP A 181 1.25 -1.23 4.32
CA ASP A 181 2.66 -1.33 4.77
C ASP A 181 2.92 -2.59 5.62
N THR A 182 1.91 -3.05 6.33
CA THR A 182 1.94 -4.27 7.14
C THR A 182 1.46 -5.52 6.40
N CYS A 183 1.26 -5.44 5.08
CA CYS A 183 0.80 -6.59 4.30
C CYS A 183 1.92 -7.63 4.15
N PRO A 184 1.75 -8.86 4.70
CA PRO A 184 2.79 -9.88 4.63
C PRO A 184 2.95 -10.49 3.22
N HIS A 185 1.95 -10.30 2.36
CA HIS A 185 1.89 -10.86 1.00
C HIS A 185 1.45 -9.79 -0.01
N PRO A 186 2.29 -8.76 -0.27
CA PRO A 186 1.92 -7.67 -1.17
C PRO A 186 1.66 -8.13 -2.61
N ASP A 187 2.24 -9.24 -3.02
CA ASP A 187 2.04 -9.93 -4.31
C ASP A 187 0.69 -10.65 -4.43
N GLN A 188 0.04 -10.93 -3.31
CA GLN A 188 -1.27 -11.58 -3.26
C GLN A 188 -2.37 -10.63 -2.76
N CYS A 189 -2.06 -9.35 -2.65
CA CYS A 189 -3.01 -8.35 -2.20
C CYS A 189 -4.07 -8.10 -3.27
N ALA A 190 -5.29 -8.58 -3.02
CA ALA A 190 -6.49 -8.31 -3.83
C ALA A 190 -7.46 -7.37 -3.13
N CYS A 191 -6.99 -6.61 -2.15
CA CYS A 191 -7.77 -5.55 -1.51
C CYS A 191 -8.12 -4.45 -2.51
N ARG A 192 -9.30 -3.87 -2.39
CA ARG A 192 -9.77 -2.84 -3.31
C ARG A 192 -10.77 -1.88 -2.68
N TYR A 193 -10.93 -0.75 -3.31
CA TYR A 193 -11.97 0.21 -3.04
C TYR A 193 -13.08 0.11 -4.09
N GLN A 194 -14.33 0.22 -3.64
CA GLN A 194 -15.52 0.32 -4.48
C GLN A 194 -16.23 1.62 -4.17
N ALA A 195 -16.68 2.31 -5.21
CA ALA A 195 -17.50 3.52 -5.06
C ALA A 195 -18.72 3.24 -4.17
N TRP A 196 -18.97 4.12 -3.21
CA TRP A 196 -20.15 4.03 -2.35
C TRP A 196 -21.09 5.18 -2.66
N LEU A 197 -22.34 4.86 -2.99
CA LEU A 197 -23.39 5.82 -3.27
C LEU A 197 -24.49 5.64 -2.23
N SER A 198 -24.67 6.60 -1.34
CA SER A 198 -25.66 6.57 -0.25
C SER A 198 -27.10 6.45 -0.72
N MET A 199 -27.37 6.78 -1.98
CA MET A 199 -28.72 6.69 -2.57
C MET A 199 -29.18 5.25 -2.92
N LEU A 200 -28.34 4.24 -2.68
CA LEU A 200 -28.66 2.84 -3.00
C LEU A 200 -29.05 2.02 -1.75
N GLU A 201 -29.25 2.67 -0.61
CA GLU A 201 -29.61 1.99 0.67
C GLU A 201 -31.11 2.02 0.97
N ASP A 202 -31.99 2.46 0.04
CA ASP A 202 -33.46 2.46 0.21
C ASP A 202 -34.13 1.16 -0.30
#